data_8162e43523c81a38141ebe5393be1970
#
_entry.id   8162e43523c81a38141ebe5393be1970
#
_cell.length_a   1.000
_cell.length_b   1.000
_cell.length_c   1.000
_cell.angle_alpha   90.00
_cell.angle_beta   90.00
_cell.angle_gamma   90.00
#
_symmetry.space_group_name_H-M   'P 1'
#
loop_
_entity.id
_entity.type
_entity.pdbx_description
1 polymer ?
#
loop_
_entity_poly.entity_id
_entity_poly.type
_entity_poly.pdbx_seq_one_letter_code
_entity_poly.pdbx_strand_id
1 'polypeptide(L)'
;MRAPEISDADGAAIVAAARQAIAEALGAPHGPAPPVPGLRAGVFVTVHGRTGLRGCIGFMGADAPLGGTLREAAVAAATGDARFAPLTAAELGSVTIEVSVLSGAEPLAGPREGYPAAVRVGRDGLVVRRGALAGLLLPQVATEMSWDAAEFLDGACQKAGLGPGCWRDEQVEVLSFAAAVFGEGSPGARAVRA
;
A
#
# COMPACT_ATOMS: atom_id res chain seq x y z
N MET A 1 -12.70 -9.74 -6.53
CA MET A 1 -12.25 -8.39 -6.95
C MET A 1 -11.02 -8.51 -7.85
N ARG A 2 -10.79 -7.59 -8.79
CA ARG A 2 -9.59 -7.56 -9.65
C ARG A 2 -8.70 -6.39 -9.25
N ALA A 3 -7.39 -6.60 -9.28
CA ALA A 3 -6.43 -5.51 -9.19
C ALA A 3 -6.62 -4.52 -10.35
N PRO A 4 -6.26 -3.24 -10.17
CA PRO A 4 -6.28 -2.27 -11.27
C PRO A 4 -5.46 -2.78 -12.45
N GLU A 5 -6.01 -2.64 -13.66
CA GLU A 5 -5.29 -2.98 -14.89
C GLU A 5 -4.30 -1.87 -15.21
N ILE A 6 -3.04 -2.09 -14.85
CA ILE A 6 -1.92 -1.19 -15.07
C ILE A 6 -0.89 -1.93 -15.90
N SER A 7 -0.45 -1.34 -17.00
CA SER A 7 0.63 -1.94 -17.81
C SER A 7 1.96 -1.89 -17.04
N ASP A 8 2.92 -2.74 -17.39
CA ASP A 8 4.25 -2.71 -16.77
C ASP A 8 4.99 -1.40 -17.06
N ALA A 9 4.70 -0.77 -18.21
CA ALA A 9 5.25 0.55 -18.53
C ALA A 9 4.67 1.64 -17.60
N ASP A 10 3.37 1.63 -17.37
CA ASP A 10 2.70 2.56 -16.45
C ASP A 10 3.16 2.31 -15.01
N GLY A 11 3.29 1.05 -14.59
CA GLY A 11 3.81 0.69 -13.29
C GLY A 11 5.22 1.20 -13.05
N ALA A 12 6.10 1.06 -14.02
CA ALA A 12 7.45 1.62 -13.96
C ALA A 12 7.44 3.16 -13.88
N ALA A 13 6.55 3.82 -14.64
CA ALA A 13 6.39 5.28 -14.58
C ALA A 13 5.87 5.76 -13.21
N ILE A 14 4.91 5.03 -12.62
CA ILE A 14 4.36 5.31 -11.29
C ILE A 14 5.47 5.26 -10.24
N VAL A 15 6.29 4.21 -10.21
CA VAL A 15 7.39 4.07 -9.24
C VAL A 15 8.47 5.14 -9.45
N ALA A 16 8.81 5.42 -10.70
CA ALA A 16 9.78 6.48 -11.03
C ALA A 16 9.28 7.86 -10.61
N ALA A 17 7.98 8.14 -10.77
CA ALA A 17 7.36 9.39 -10.30
C ALA A 17 7.38 9.49 -8.76
N ALA A 18 7.14 8.38 -8.05
CA ALA A 18 7.27 8.34 -6.59
C ALA A 18 8.71 8.63 -6.13
N ARG A 19 9.71 7.98 -6.75
CA ARG A 19 11.13 8.23 -6.45
C ARG A 19 11.51 9.69 -6.66
N GLN A 20 11.03 10.27 -7.76
CA GLN A 20 11.31 11.66 -8.05
C GLN A 20 10.68 12.62 -7.05
N ALA A 21 9.42 12.37 -6.66
CA ALA A 21 8.75 13.18 -5.63
C ALA A 21 9.53 13.16 -4.30
N ILE A 22 10.10 12.01 -3.93
CA ILE A 22 10.99 11.87 -2.77
C ILE A 22 12.29 12.67 -3.00
N ALA A 23 12.95 12.51 -4.16
CA ALA A 23 14.19 13.22 -4.48
C ALA A 23 14.02 14.74 -4.40
N GLU A 24 12.95 15.26 -4.98
CA GLU A 24 12.60 16.69 -4.93
C GLU A 24 12.40 17.17 -3.48
N ALA A 25 11.63 16.42 -2.68
CA ALA A 25 11.37 16.77 -1.29
C ALA A 25 12.65 16.77 -0.42
N LEU A 26 13.62 15.93 -0.75
CA LEU A 26 14.91 15.83 -0.05
C LEU A 26 15.97 16.79 -0.62
N GLY A 27 15.68 17.55 -1.67
CA GLY A 27 16.66 18.38 -2.37
C GLY A 27 17.76 17.56 -3.07
N ALA A 28 17.50 16.30 -3.39
CA ALA A 28 18.43 15.45 -4.13
C ALA A 28 18.36 15.74 -5.65
N PRO A 29 19.42 15.50 -6.43
CA PRO A 29 19.35 15.61 -7.89
C PRO A 29 18.26 14.71 -8.48
N HIS A 30 17.48 15.27 -9.37
CA HIS A 30 16.38 14.55 -10.05
C HIS A 30 16.13 15.07 -11.47
N GLY A 31 15.55 14.24 -12.32
CA GLY A 31 15.07 14.59 -13.65
C GLY A 31 13.60 15.04 -13.65
N PRO A 32 12.98 15.24 -14.81
CA PRO A 32 11.56 15.54 -14.91
C PRO A 32 10.71 14.32 -14.54
N ALA A 33 9.55 14.55 -13.88
CA ALA A 33 8.63 13.46 -13.52
C ALA A 33 8.08 12.77 -14.77
N PRO A 34 8.12 11.44 -14.85
CA PRO A 34 7.41 10.74 -15.90
C PRO A 34 5.90 10.96 -15.73
N PRO A 35 5.13 10.96 -16.83
CA PRO A 35 3.70 11.07 -16.76
C PRO A 35 3.11 9.84 -16.02
N VAL A 36 2.22 10.09 -15.06
CA VAL A 36 1.47 9.07 -14.33
C VAL A 36 0.12 8.89 -15.04
N PRO A 37 -0.36 7.63 -15.19
CA PRO A 37 -1.68 7.37 -15.77
C PRO A 37 -2.80 8.17 -15.10
N GLY A 38 -3.75 8.67 -15.87
CA GLY A 38 -4.90 9.44 -15.40
C GLY A 38 -5.94 8.59 -14.66
N LEU A 39 -5.49 7.78 -13.69
CA LEU A 39 -6.31 6.90 -12.87
C LEU A 39 -6.79 7.63 -11.60
N ARG A 40 -7.92 7.15 -11.07
CA ARG A 40 -8.39 7.47 -9.72
C ARG A 40 -8.29 6.19 -8.91
N ALA A 41 -7.40 6.17 -7.91
CA ALA A 41 -7.09 4.97 -7.14
C ALA A 41 -6.47 5.33 -5.79
N GLY A 42 -6.64 4.46 -4.82
CA GLY A 42 -5.82 4.49 -3.62
C GLY A 42 -4.37 4.08 -3.94
N VAL A 43 -3.42 4.53 -3.14
CA VAL A 43 -2.01 4.23 -3.35
C VAL A 43 -1.27 4.14 -2.02
N PHE A 44 -0.36 3.18 -1.92
CA PHE A 44 0.65 3.12 -0.87
C PHE A 44 2.04 3.18 -1.49
N VAL A 45 2.92 3.91 -0.84
CA VAL A 45 4.35 3.95 -1.19
C VAL A 45 5.12 3.36 -0.04
N THR A 46 5.93 2.37 -0.34
CA THR A 46 6.82 1.70 0.61
C THR A 46 8.27 1.99 0.23
N VAL A 47 9.05 2.42 1.20
CA VAL A 47 10.49 2.60 1.09
C VAL A 47 11.17 1.48 1.85
N HIS A 48 11.98 0.69 1.15
CA HIS A 48 12.77 -0.40 1.73
C HIS A 48 14.23 0.01 1.83
N GLY A 49 14.77 -0.09 3.04
CA GLY A 49 16.20 0.06 3.29
C GLY A 49 16.93 -1.29 3.28
N ARG A 50 18.23 -1.27 3.52
CA ARG A 50 19.08 -2.48 3.56
C ARG A 50 18.66 -3.49 4.64
N THR A 51 18.04 -3.05 5.71
CA THR A 51 17.62 -3.85 6.87
C THR A 51 16.11 -4.10 6.92
N GLY A 52 15.36 -3.75 5.87
CA GLY A 52 13.92 -3.91 5.78
C GLY A 52 13.16 -2.60 5.61
N LEU A 53 11.95 -2.53 6.14
CA LEU A 53 11.07 -1.37 6.00
C LEU A 53 11.73 -0.08 6.53
N ARG A 54 11.64 1.00 5.74
CA ARG A 54 12.18 2.33 6.08
C ARG A 54 11.11 3.42 6.10
N GLY A 55 9.94 3.12 5.56
CA GLY A 55 8.75 3.96 5.58
C GLY A 55 7.65 3.38 4.70
N CYS A 56 6.40 3.57 5.11
CA CYS A 56 5.24 3.13 4.32
C CYS A 56 4.03 3.99 4.69
N ILE A 57 3.58 4.81 3.75
CA ILE A 57 2.38 5.65 3.90
C ILE A 57 1.55 5.55 2.63
N GLY A 58 0.24 5.68 2.79
CA GLY A 58 -0.66 5.69 1.65
C GLY A 58 -2.06 6.16 2.00
N PHE A 59 -2.88 6.25 0.97
CA PHE A 59 -4.26 6.74 1.03
C PHE A 59 -5.19 5.77 0.30
N MET A 60 -6.31 5.45 0.95
CA MET A 60 -7.34 4.54 0.41
C MET A 60 -8.26 5.19 -0.63
N GLY A 61 -8.26 6.52 -0.74
CA GLY A 61 -9.24 7.28 -1.52
C GLY A 61 -9.18 6.96 -3.02
N ALA A 62 -10.15 6.18 -3.51
CA ALA A 62 -10.33 5.90 -4.93
C ALA A 62 -10.85 7.13 -5.72
N ASP A 63 -11.22 8.21 -5.05
CA ASP A 63 -11.85 9.39 -5.65
C ASP A 63 -10.86 10.51 -6.02
N ALA A 64 -9.58 10.36 -5.67
CA ALA A 64 -8.55 11.34 -5.98
C ALA A 64 -7.72 10.91 -7.22
N PRO A 65 -7.22 11.85 -8.03
CA PRO A 65 -6.29 11.54 -9.11
C PRO A 65 -5.00 10.92 -8.57
N LEU A 66 -4.58 9.78 -9.12
CA LEU A 66 -3.41 9.02 -8.67
C LEU A 66 -2.13 9.86 -8.57
N GLY A 67 -1.87 10.75 -9.54
CA GLY A 67 -0.64 11.53 -9.56
C GLY A 67 -0.45 12.43 -8.32
N GLY A 68 -1.52 13.06 -7.83
CA GLY A 68 -1.49 13.89 -6.63
C GLY A 68 -1.28 13.07 -5.36
N THR A 69 -2.09 12.02 -5.18
CA THR A 69 -2.00 11.13 -4.02
C THR A 69 -0.69 10.34 -3.97
N LEU A 70 -0.15 9.95 -5.13
CA LEU A 70 1.15 9.28 -5.25
C LEU A 70 2.29 10.17 -4.73
N ARG A 71 2.32 11.43 -5.18
CA ARG A 71 3.32 12.40 -4.72
C ARG A 71 3.25 12.59 -3.20
N GLU A 72 2.06 12.80 -2.68
CA GLU A 72 1.84 13.00 -1.25
C GLU A 72 2.23 11.76 -0.44
N ALA A 73 1.82 10.57 -0.86
CA ALA A 73 2.18 9.29 -0.22
C ALA A 73 3.70 9.06 -0.26
N ALA A 74 4.35 9.34 -1.39
CA ALA A 74 5.80 9.16 -1.55
C ALA A 74 6.60 10.05 -0.60
N VAL A 75 6.27 11.33 -0.54
CA VAL A 75 6.91 12.27 0.38
C VAL A 75 6.64 11.88 1.83
N ALA A 76 5.39 11.57 2.17
CA ALA A 76 5.04 11.17 3.53
C ALA A 76 5.72 9.84 3.95
N ALA A 77 5.85 8.86 3.06
CA ALA A 77 6.56 7.62 3.35
C ALA A 77 8.05 7.85 3.63
N ALA A 78 8.67 8.80 2.94
CA ALA A 78 10.08 9.11 3.13
C ALA A 78 10.36 10.00 4.35
N THR A 79 9.45 10.92 4.70
CA THR A 79 9.75 11.99 5.67
C THR A 79 8.76 12.10 6.83
N GLY A 80 7.58 11.50 6.72
CA GLY A 80 6.46 11.67 7.67
C GLY A 80 6.02 10.41 8.40
N ASP A 81 6.64 9.25 8.14
CA ASP A 81 6.32 8.01 8.87
C ASP A 81 6.95 8.06 10.27
N ALA A 82 6.12 8.26 11.29
CA ALA A 82 6.57 8.46 12.67
C ALA A 82 7.32 7.26 13.29
N ARG A 83 7.32 6.10 12.63
CA ARG A 83 8.09 4.92 13.06
C ARG A 83 9.57 5.04 12.76
N PHE A 84 9.95 5.95 11.87
CA PHE A 84 11.32 6.11 11.34
C PHE A 84 11.75 7.57 11.37
N ALA A 85 13.06 7.81 11.46
CA ALA A 85 13.60 9.13 11.20
C ALA A 85 13.39 9.52 9.72
N PRO A 86 13.21 10.80 9.37
CA PRO A 86 13.10 11.23 7.97
C PRO A 86 14.26 10.72 7.12
N LEU A 87 13.97 10.31 5.89
CA LEU A 87 15.00 9.90 4.92
C LEU A 87 15.86 11.11 4.53
N THR A 88 17.13 10.89 4.35
CA THR A 88 18.06 11.93 3.86
C THR A 88 18.34 11.77 2.36
N ALA A 89 18.79 12.85 1.70
CA ALA A 89 19.21 12.79 0.29
C ALA A 89 20.32 11.75 0.05
N ALA A 90 21.24 11.58 1.01
CA ALA A 90 22.33 10.61 0.91
C ALA A 90 21.82 9.15 0.96
N GLU A 91 20.74 8.86 1.68
CA GLU A 91 20.14 7.52 1.78
C GLU A 91 19.38 7.13 0.51
N LEU A 92 18.89 8.09 -0.29
CA LEU A 92 18.03 7.82 -1.46
C LEU A 92 18.68 6.85 -2.46
N GLY A 93 19.99 6.88 -2.61
CA GLY A 93 20.76 5.94 -3.46
C GLY A 93 20.90 4.53 -2.89
N SER A 94 20.42 4.26 -1.68
CA SER A 94 20.53 2.95 -1.00
C SER A 94 19.20 2.31 -0.66
N VAL A 95 18.09 2.96 -1.01
CA VAL A 95 16.73 2.44 -0.77
C VAL A 95 16.05 2.05 -2.08
N THR A 96 15.14 1.09 -2.02
CA THR A 96 14.21 0.75 -3.10
C THR A 96 12.81 1.25 -2.78
N ILE A 97 12.05 1.55 -3.83
CA ILE A 97 10.68 2.04 -3.73
C ILE A 97 9.73 1.02 -4.35
N GLU A 98 8.67 0.74 -3.61
CA GLU A 98 7.54 -0.07 -4.04
C GLU A 98 6.26 0.78 -4.00
N VAL A 99 5.40 0.61 -4.98
CA VAL A 99 4.10 1.28 -5.05
C VAL A 99 3.01 0.24 -5.24
N SER A 100 2.03 0.26 -4.33
CA SER A 100 0.80 -0.53 -4.42
C SER A 100 -0.34 0.40 -4.86
N VAL A 101 -0.90 0.17 -6.04
CA VAL A 101 -2.08 0.88 -6.54
C VAL A 101 -3.31 0.02 -6.24
N LEU A 102 -4.27 0.58 -5.51
CA LEU A 102 -5.40 -0.16 -4.95
C LEU A 102 -6.63 -0.08 -5.85
N SER A 103 -7.40 -1.17 -5.92
CA SER A 103 -8.79 -1.12 -6.37
C SER A 103 -9.67 -0.39 -5.35
N GLY A 104 -10.91 -0.07 -5.72
CA GLY A 104 -11.93 0.27 -4.72
C GLY A 104 -12.09 -0.86 -3.70
N ALA A 105 -12.35 -0.52 -2.43
CA ALA A 105 -12.66 -1.49 -1.40
C ALA A 105 -14.16 -1.81 -1.43
N GLU A 106 -14.52 -3.09 -1.37
CA GLU A 106 -15.90 -3.58 -1.39
C GLU A 106 -16.18 -4.42 -0.15
N PRO A 107 -17.40 -4.37 0.42
CA PRO A 107 -17.76 -5.23 1.54
C PRO A 107 -17.49 -6.70 1.23
N LEU A 108 -16.93 -7.41 2.18
CA LEU A 108 -16.71 -8.85 2.04
C LEU A 108 -18.06 -9.57 2.00
N ALA A 109 -18.27 -10.36 0.97
CA ALA A 109 -19.57 -10.97 0.70
C ALA A 109 -19.81 -12.23 1.54
N GLY A 110 -21.09 -12.48 1.85
CA GLY A 110 -21.55 -13.70 2.54
C GLY A 110 -21.63 -13.55 4.07
N PRO A 111 -22.01 -14.65 4.74
CA PRO A 111 -22.09 -14.68 6.20
C PRO A 111 -20.68 -14.61 6.80
N ARG A 112 -20.59 -14.04 8.00
CA ARG A 112 -19.29 -13.77 8.66
C ARG A 112 -18.48 -15.04 8.93
N GLU A 113 -19.12 -16.14 9.22
CA GLU A 113 -18.47 -17.43 9.40
C GLU A 113 -17.75 -17.91 8.14
N GLY A 114 -18.17 -17.42 6.98
CA GLY A 114 -17.57 -17.71 5.67
C GLY A 114 -16.43 -16.77 5.27
N TYR A 115 -16.17 -15.68 6.02
CA TYR A 115 -15.15 -14.71 5.66
C TYR A 115 -13.75 -15.29 5.46
N PRO A 116 -13.26 -16.23 6.32
CA PRO A 116 -11.97 -16.86 6.06
C PRO A 116 -11.89 -17.60 4.72
N ALA A 117 -13.01 -18.21 4.29
CA ALA A 117 -13.06 -18.89 2.99
C ALA A 117 -13.20 -17.92 1.79
N ALA A 118 -13.70 -16.71 2.03
CA ALA A 118 -13.86 -15.68 1.00
C ALA A 118 -12.56 -14.90 0.75
N VAL A 119 -11.69 -14.80 1.75
CA VAL A 119 -10.39 -14.07 1.67
C VAL A 119 -9.35 -14.93 0.96
N ARG A 120 -8.68 -14.37 -0.03
CA ARG A 120 -7.55 -15.02 -0.73
C ARG A 120 -6.25 -14.36 -0.28
N VAL A 121 -5.53 -15.07 0.60
CA VAL A 121 -4.21 -14.66 1.11
C VAL A 121 -3.24 -14.40 -0.06
N GLY A 122 -2.47 -13.34 0.05
CA GLY A 122 -1.52 -12.90 -0.99
C GLY A 122 -2.15 -12.14 -2.16
N ARG A 123 -3.50 -12.08 -2.26
CA ARG A 123 -4.21 -11.37 -3.31
C ARG A 123 -5.10 -10.25 -2.78
N ASP A 124 -5.88 -10.55 -1.74
CA ASP A 124 -6.84 -9.62 -1.18
C ASP A 124 -6.20 -8.86 -0.02
N GLY A 125 -6.30 -7.53 -0.03
CA GLY A 125 -6.07 -6.70 1.14
C GLY A 125 -7.37 -6.55 1.92
N LEU A 126 -7.27 -6.20 3.19
CA LEU A 126 -8.41 -6.06 4.09
C LEU A 126 -8.48 -4.68 4.71
N VAL A 127 -9.70 -4.18 4.83
CA VAL A 127 -10.03 -3.02 5.67
C VAL A 127 -11.04 -3.46 6.70
N VAL A 128 -10.75 -3.16 7.96
CA VAL A 128 -11.67 -3.34 9.08
C VAL A 128 -11.99 -1.97 9.66
N ARG A 129 -13.27 -1.66 9.87
CA ARG A 129 -13.68 -0.41 10.49
C ARG A 129 -14.89 -0.55 11.40
N ARG A 130 -14.91 0.25 12.48
CA ARG A 130 -16.03 0.41 13.38
C ARG A 130 -16.04 1.85 13.92
N GLY A 131 -17.01 2.64 13.49
CA GLY A 131 -17.06 4.07 13.84
C GLY A 131 -15.82 4.80 13.34
N ALA A 132 -15.06 5.41 14.24
CA ALA A 132 -13.81 6.12 13.93
C ALA A 132 -12.57 5.21 13.89
N LEU A 133 -12.70 3.97 14.35
CA LEU A 133 -11.60 3.00 14.32
C LEU A 133 -11.53 2.35 12.95
N ALA A 134 -10.33 2.36 12.34
CA ALA A 134 -10.08 1.72 11.07
C ALA A 134 -8.66 1.15 11.00
N GLY A 135 -8.52 0.00 10.35
CA GLY A 135 -7.24 -0.62 10.08
C GLY A 135 -7.22 -1.21 8.67
N LEU A 136 -6.07 -1.14 8.04
CA LEU A 136 -5.83 -1.67 6.71
C LEU A 136 -4.58 -2.55 6.74
N LEU A 137 -4.68 -3.70 6.06
CA LEU A 137 -3.54 -4.55 5.72
C LEU A 137 -3.50 -4.81 4.22
N LEU A 138 -2.32 -4.60 3.64
CA LEU A 138 -2.05 -4.91 2.23
C LEU A 138 -1.97 -6.44 2.02
N PRO A 139 -2.20 -6.94 0.78
CA PRO A 139 -2.21 -8.38 0.49
C PRO A 139 -0.92 -9.10 0.89
N GLN A 140 0.25 -8.46 0.71
CA GLN A 140 1.55 -9.04 1.00
C GLN A 140 1.80 -9.32 2.49
N VAL A 141 1.14 -8.56 3.39
CA VAL A 141 1.34 -8.71 4.84
C VAL A 141 1.03 -10.12 5.32
N ALA A 142 -0.07 -10.72 4.85
CA ALA A 142 -0.43 -12.08 5.23
C ALA A 142 0.62 -13.11 4.78
N THR A 143 1.20 -12.91 3.60
CA THR A 143 2.25 -13.79 3.07
C THR A 143 3.56 -13.63 3.85
N GLU A 144 3.97 -12.40 4.14
CA GLU A 144 5.18 -12.08 4.92
C GLU A 144 5.10 -12.64 6.35
N MET A 145 3.91 -12.59 6.95
CA MET A 145 3.65 -13.10 8.29
C MET A 145 3.35 -14.60 8.33
N SER A 146 3.23 -15.26 7.17
CA SER A 146 2.79 -16.66 7.05
C SER A 146 1.42 -16.91 7.69
N TRP A 147 0.53 -15.93 7.62
CA TRP A 147 -0.82 -16.00 8.16
C TRP A 147 -1.79 -16.74 7.23
N ASP A 148 -2.69 -17.49 7.83
CA ASP A 148 -3.89 -17.94 7.14
C ASP A 148 -4.95 -16.81 7.04
N ALA A 149 -6.07 -17.10 6.38
CA ALA A 149 -7.11 -16.09 6.17
C ALA A 149 -7.80 -15.63 7.47
N ALA A 150 -7.91 -16.50 8.48
CA ALA A 150 -8.49 -16.13 9.77
C ALA A 150 -7.52 -15.26 10.58
N GLU A 151 -6.24 -15.62 10.62
CA GLU A 151 -5.18 -14.82 11.24
C GLU A 151 -5.03 -13.45 10.55
N PHE A 152 -5.21 -13.39 9.22
CA PHE A 152 -5.18 -12.13 8.48
C PHE A 152 -6.35 -11.21 8.82
N LEU A 153 -7.56 -11.76 8.97
CA LEU A 153 -8.74 -11.04 9.47
C LEU A 153 -8.51 -10.53 10.90
N ASP A 154 -7.94 -11.36 11.77
CA ASP A 154 -7.60 -10.97 13.14
C ASP A 154 -6.52 -9.88 13.19
N GLY A 155 -5.51 -9.98 12.33
CA GLY A 155 -4.49 -8.95 12.16
C GLY A 155 -5.07 -7.61 11.70
N ALA A 156 -6.05 -7.63 10.77
CA ALA A 156 -6.76 -6.43 10.36
C ALA A 156 -7.59 -5.80 11.49
N CYS A 157 -8.22 -6.64 12.33
CA CYS A 157 -8.88 -6.18 13.55
C CYS A 157 -7.90 -5.47 14.51
N GLN A 158 -6.77 -6.08 14.77
CA GLN A 158 -5.73 -5.51 15.63
C GLN A 158 -5.19 -4.19 15.07
N LYS A 159 -5.00 -4.13 13.74
CA LYS A 159 -4.58 -2.90 13.06
C LYS A 159 -5.58 -1.76 13.21
N ALA A 160 -6.88 -2.08 13.31
CA ALA A 160 -7.95 -1.12 13.60
C ALA A 160 -8.03 -0.71 15.07
N GLY A 161 -7.19 -1.27 15.96
CA GLY A 161 -7.29 -1.08 17.41
C GLY A 161 -8.44 -1.87 18.04
N LEU A 162 -8.93 -2.91 17.37
CA LEU A 162 -9.96 -3.83 17.84
C LEU A 162 -9.32 -5.16 18.27
N GLY A 163 -10.03 -5.92 19.10
CA GLY A 163 -9.57 -7.26 19.49
C GLY A 163 -9.64 -8.27 18.33
N PRO A 164 -8.87 -9.38 18.40
CA PRO A 164 -8.99 -10.47 17.44
C PRO A 164 -10.41 -11.01 17.42
N GLY A 165 -10.87 -11.51 16.25
CA GLY A 165 -12.24 -11.97 16.07
C GLY A 165 -13.27 -10.87 15.89
N CYS A 166 -12.88 -9.59 15.91
CA CYS A 166 -13.80 -8.45 15.74
C CYS A 166 -14.61 -8.53 14.44
N TRP A 167 -14.09 -9.17 13.43
CA TRP A 167 -14.74 -9.37 12.14
C TRP A 167 -16.00 -10.23 12.21
N ARG A 168 -16.26 -10.90 13.36
CA ARG A 168 -17.51 -11.66 13.62
C ARG A 168 -18.63 -10.77 14.16
N ASP A 169 -18.29 -9.56 14.63
CA ASP A 169 -19.25 -8.58 15.16
C ASP A 169 -19.95 -7.85 13.99
N GLU A 170 -21.29 -7.84 13.99
CA GLU A 170 -22.11 -7.17 12.96
C GLU A 170 -21.88 -5.66 12.87
N GLN A 171 -21.42 -5.03 13.93
CA GLN A 171 -21.08 -3.61 13.97
C GLN A 171 -19.74 -3.28 13.32
N VAL A 172 -18.95 -4.31 12.99
CA VAL A 172 -17.66 -4.15 12.31
C VAL A 172 -17.86 -4.35 10.82
N GLU A 173 -17.46 -3.39 10.03
CA GLU A 173 -17.43 -3.51 8.57
C GLU A 173 -16.08 -4.10 8.14
N VAL A 174 -16.14 -5.14 7.32
CA VAL A 174 -14.97 -5.77 6.72
C VAL A 174 -15.08 -5.63 5.21
N LEU A 175 -14.07 -4.96 4.62
CA LEU A 175 -13.99 -4.79 3.17
C LEU A 175 -12.73 -5.48 2.66
N SER A 176 -12.78 -5.91 1.42
CA SER A 176 -11.60 -6.40 0.69
C SER A 176 -11.29 -5.49 -0.50
N PHE A 177 -10.02 -5.45 -0.87
CA PHE A 177 -9.54 -4.77 -2.07
C PHE A 177 -8.42 -5.59 -2.71
N ALA A 178 -8.11 -5.30 -3.96
CA ALA A 178 -6.94 -5.86 -4.62
C ALA A 178 -5.91 -4.76 -4.91
N ALA A 179 -4.64 -5.12 -5.06
CA ALA A 179 -3.57 -4.20 -5.36
C ALA A 179 -2.78 -4.65 -6.61
N ALA A 180 -2.37 -3.69 -7.42
CA ALA A 180 -1.31 -3.88 -8.40
C ALA A 180 -0.01 -3.32 -7.80
N VAL A 181 0.99 -4.18 -7.61
CA VAL A 181 2.24 -3.84 -6.92
C VAL A 181 3.36 -3.76 -7.93
N PHE A 182 4.16 -2.69 -7.86
CA PHE A 182 5.35 -2.49 -8.69
C PHE A 182 6.50 -2.02 -7.80
N GLY A 183 7.66 -2.61 -7.96
CA GLY A 183 8.82 -2.30 -7.13
C GLY A 183 10.14 -2.29 -7.90
N GLU A 184 11.11 -1.58 -7.36
CA GLU A 184 12.49 -1.57 -7.84
C GLU A 184 13.23 -2.80 -7.31
N GLY A 185 13.89 -3.56 -8.20
CA GLY A 185 14.74 -4.69 -7.80
C GLY A 185 16.07 -4.25 -7.14
N SER A 186 16.50 -3.02 -7.41
CA SER A 186 17.64 -2.35 -6.77
C SER A 186 17.43 -0.83 -6.82
N PRO A 187 18.14 -0.05 -5.99
CA PRO A 187 17.92 1.40 -5.91
C PRO A 187 17.99 2.11 -7.26
N GLY A 188 16.90 2.76 -7.66
CA GLY A 188 16.78 3.48 -8.93
C GLY A 188 16.67 2.62 -10.19
N ALA A 189 16.57 1.31 -10.06
CA ALA A 189 16.33 0.42 -11.20
C ALA A 189 14.90 0.60 -11.73
N ARG A 190 14.70 0.24 -13.00
CA ARG A 190 13.35 0.19 -13.57
C ARG A 190 12.50 -0.79 -12.77
N ALA A 191 11.37 -0.31 -12.29
CA ALA A 191 10.44 -1.12 -11.53
C ALA A 191 9.77 -2.19 -12.40
N VAL A 192 9.47 -3.31 -11.77
CA VAL A 192 8.73 -4.45 -12.32
C VAL A 192 7.54 -4.76 -11.44
N ARG A 193 6.59 -5.50 -12.00
CA ARG A 193 5.45 -6.01 -11.20
C ARG A 193 5.96 -7.03 -10.18
N ALA A 194 5.54 -6.86 -8.92
CA ALA A 194 5.85 -7.78 -7.83
C ALA A 194 4.80 -8.91 -7.73
#